data_2e08f4bb7477144d6207a242461f4ffc
#
_entry.id   2e08f4bb7477144d6207a242461f4ffc
#
_cell.length_a   1.000
_cell.length_b   1.000
_cell.length_c   1.000
_cell.angle_alpha   90.00
_cell.angle_beta   90.00
_cell.angle_gamma   90.00
#
_symmetry.space_group_name_H-M   'P 1'
#
loop_
_entity.id
_entity.type
_entity.pdbx_description
1 polymer ?
#
loop_
_entity_poly.entity_id
_entity_poly.type
_entity_poly.pdbx_seq_one_letter_code
_entity_poly.pdbx_strand_id
1 'polypeptide(L)'
;MAKKDKTKFITKDILRSSILGAFQKLDLRYMIKNPVMFVVEIGFLFTLILTVFPTLFGGSEEYRVYNGVVTVVLFVTVLFANFAESVAEGRGKAQAASLKKTKQDTKARLLLANGEEKVINASELKKGDIVLVKTGEVIPNDGEIIEGVASVDESAITGESAPVTREAGGDFSSVTGGTTVVSDWLKIKIVAEPGQSFLDKMIALVEGASRQKSPNEIALNTLLIVLTLIFLIVIVSLYPFAQYLGVQMPISWLIALMVCLIPTTIGGLLSAIGIAGMDRVTRFNVIAMSGKAVEACGDVDTMILDKTGTITYGNRLAAEFYPVKGVAKEDLTDYCVMCSLMDATPEGKSTVELGRNFGCAIDDGAADQMEFVEFTAQSKMSGVNLKEGTRVRKGASEAIKTFVKEAGGIIPSDLEGIVTEVSNLGGTPLVVCVNNKILGVIYLKDTVKPGLVERFERLREIGIKTIMCTGDNPLTAATIAKEAGVDGFIAECKPEDKIEAIKKEQAEGKVVAMTGDGTNDAPALAQADVGLAMNSGTQAAKEAANMVDLDSDPTKILEVVEIGKQLLITRGSLTT
;
A
#
# COMPACT_ATOMS: atom_id res chain seq x y z
N MET A 1 0.99 24.91 -10.79
CA MET A 1 -0.05 24.88 -9.73
C MET A 1 -1.42 24.68 -10.38
N ALA A 2 -1.85 23.46 -10.61
CA ALA A 2 -3.19 23.14 -11.10
C ALA A 2 -4.17 23.28 -9.93
N LYS A 3 -5.25 24.04 -10.12
CA LYS A 3 -6.37 24.13 -9.18
C LYS A 3 -6.92 22.72 -8.94
N LYS A 4 -6.61 22.12 -7.77
CA LYS A 4 -7.33 20.95 -7.28
C LYS A 4 -8.80 21.34 -7.18
N ASP A 5 -9.63 20.81 -8.07
CA ASP A 5 -11.08 20.89 -7.94
C ASP A 5 -11.46 20.35 -6.56
N LYS A 6 -12.04 21.22 -5.73
CA LYS A 6 -12.66 20.81 -4.46
C LYS A 6 -13.86 19.93 -4.83
N THR A 7 -13.63 18.62 -5.02
CA THR A 7 -14.71 17.65 -5.15
C THR A 7 -15.62 17.81 -3.94
N LYS A 8 -16.88 18.18 -4.22
CA LYS A 8 -17.88 18.40 -3.18
C LYS A 8 -17.98 17.17 -2.31
N PHE A 9 -17.78 17.35 -1.02
CA PHE A 9 -17.70 16.31 0.01
C PHE A 9 -18.88 15.35 0.01
N ILE A 10 -20.05 15.79 -0.45
CA ILE A 10 -21.28 14.99 -0.62
C ILE A 10 -21.88 15.39 -1.96
N THR A 11 -22.04 14.43 -2.87
CA THR A 11 -22.77 14.61 -4.12
C THR A 11 -24.28 14.46 -3.87
N LYS A 12 -25.13 15.02 -4.75
CA LYS A 12 -26.58 14.88 -4.64
C LYS A 12 -27.04 13.42 -4.67
N ASP A 13 -26.31 12.57 -5.40
CA ASP A 13 -26.64 11.16 -5.53
C ASP A 13 -26.32 10.39 -4.23
N ILE A 14 -25.17 10.68 -3.60
CA ILE A 14 -24.83 10.13 -2.28
C ILE A 14 -25.85 10.57 -1.24
N LEU A 15 -26.24 11.83 -1.23
CA LEU A 15 -27.24 12.34 -0.28
C LEU A 15 -28.60 11.63 -0.45
N ARG A 16 -29.07 11.49 -1.69
CA ARG A 16 -30.33 10.81 -2.00
C ARG A 16 -30.32 9.33 -1.61
N SER A 17 -29.26 8.63 -1.97
CA SER A 17 -29.07 7.21 -1.61
C SER A 17 -28.94 7.01 -0.11
N SER A 18 -28.29 7.93 0.60
CA SER A 18 -28.13 7.85 2.06
C SER A 18 -29.42 8.13 2.81
N ILE A 19 -30.27 9.03 2.33
CA ILE A 19 -31.61 9.22 2.90
C ILE A 19 -32.46 7.96 2.76
N LEU A 20 -32.49 7.37 1.55
CA LEU A 20 -33.19 6.11 1.34
C LEU A 20 -32.63 4.97 2.19
N GLY A 21 -31.31 4.87 2.27
CA GLY A 21 -30.61 3.90 3.12
C GLY A 21 -30.93 4.05 4.61
N ALA A 22 -31.07 5.28 5.09
CA ALA A 22 -31.45 5.53 6.49
C ALA A 22 -32.82 4.95 6.86
N PHE A 23 -33.78 5.04 5.95
CA PHE A 23 -35.09 4.42 6.13
C PHE A 23 -35.07 2.90 5.97
N GLN A 24 -34.30 2.37 5.02
CA GLN A 24 -34.16 0.92 4.85
C GLN A 24 -33.51 0.24 6.07
N LYS A 25 -32.62 0.93 6.76
CA LYS A 25 -31.94 0.46 7.97
C LYS A 25 -32.81 0.48 9.23
N LEU A 26 -34.05 0.99 9.17
CA LEU A 26 -35.05 0.84 10.24
C LEU A 26 -35.60 -0.61 10.33
N ASP A 27 -35.15 -1.55 9.50
CA ASP A 27 -35.49 -2.96 9.67
C ASP A 27 -34.78 -3.50 10.93
N LEU A 28 -35.56 -4.01 11.88
CA LEU A 28 -35.11 -4.58 13.14
C LEU A 28 -34.03 -5.67 12.95
N ARG A 29 -34.06 -6.40 11.83
CA ARG A 29 -33.06 -7.41 11.47
C ARG A 29 -31.68 -6.79 11.22
N TYR A 30 -31.67 -5.56 10.72
CA TYR A 30 -30.44 -4.80 10.53
C TYR A 30 -29.95 -4.21 11.84
N MET A 31 -30.86 -3.59 12.61
CA MET A 31 -30.56 -2.87 13.84
C MET A 31 -30.03 -3.77 14.96
N ILE A 32 -30.37 -5.05 15.00
CA ILE A 32 -29.84 -6.02 16.00
C ILE A 32 -28.31 -6.15 15.96
N LYS A 33 -27.67 -5.77 14.84
CA LYS A 33 -26.21 -5.72 14.71
C LYS A 33 -25.57 -4.61 15.53
N ASN A 34 -26.36 -3.58 15.91
CA ASN A 34 -25.97 -2.49 16.79
C ASN A 34 -26.87 -2.46 18.03
N PRO A 35 -26.51 -3.19 19.11
CA PRO A 35 -27.39 -3.39 20.26
C PRO A 35 -27.87 -2.10 20.91
N VAL A 36 -27.04 -1.05 20.93
CA VAL A 36 -27.38 0.25 21.49
C VAL A 36 -28.54 0.89 20.71
N MET A 37 -28.39 0.99 19.38
CA MET A 37 -29.40 1.59 18.52
C MET A 37 -30.65 0.72 18.44
N PHE A 38 -30.51 -0.60 18.54
CA PHE A 38 -31.64 -1.53 18.64
C PHE A 38 -32.52 -1.23 19.86
N VAL A 39 -31.91 -0.99 21.05
CA VAL A 39 -32.66 -0.65 22.26
C VAL A 39 -33.37 0.69 22.10
N VAL A 40 -32.74 1.68 21.46
CA VAL A 40 -33.36 2.99 21.16
C VAL A 40 -34.56 2.83 20.22
N GLU A 41 -34.44 1.97 19.20
CA GLU A 41 -35.53 1.71 18.24
C GLU A 41 -36.70 0.97 18.90
N ILE A 42 -36.43 0.01 19.76
CA ILE A 42 -37.47 -0.63 20.58
C ILE A 42 -38.16 0.42 21.47
N GLY A 43 -37.38 1.33 22.10
CA GLY A 43 -37.91 2.46 22.85
C GLY A 43 -38.83 3.37 22.00
N PHE A 44 -38.41 3.67 20.78
CA PHE A 44 -39.21 4.40 19.80
C PHE A 44 -40.56 3.69 19.51
N LEU A 45 -40.54 2.39 19.24
CA LEU A 45 -41.76 1.63 18.98
C LEU A 45 -42.70 1.61 20.19
N PHE A 46 -42.17 1.41 21.40
CA PHE A 46 -42.96 1.49 22.62
C PHE A 46 -43.58 2.85 22.82
N THR A 47 -42.82 3.94 22.68
CA THR A 47 -43.35 5.31 22.85
C THR A 47 -44.34 5.68 21.75
N LEU A 48 -44.19 5.16 20.54
CA LEU A 48 -45.17 5.30 19.46
C LEU A 48 -46.51 4.66 19.86
N ILE A 49 -46.46 3.42 20.39
CA ILE A 49 -47.67 2.73 20.88
C ILE A 49 -48.34 3.52 22.01
N LEU A 50 -47.55 4.03 22.97
CA LEU A 50 -48.07 4.84 24.07
C LEU A 50 -48.60 6.21 23.61
N THR A 51 -48.15 6.74 22.48
CA THR A 51 -48.71 7.96 21.89
C THR A 51 -50.10 7.70 21.29
N VAL A 52 -50.28 6.54 20.63
CA VAL A 52 -51.57 6.15 20.03
C VAL A 52 -52.54 5.70 21.14
N PHE A 53 -52.05 4.91 22.09
CA PHE A 53 -52.85 4.34 23.20
C PHE A 53 -52.25 4.74 24.55
N PRO A 54 -52.46 6.01 25.00
CA PRO A 54 -51.80 6.54 26.18
C PRO A 54 -52.23 5.92 27.52
N THR A 55 -53.37 5.26 27.56
CA THR A 55 -53.89 4.54 28.75
C THR A 55 -53.31 3.13 28.92
N LEU A 56 -52.58 2.64 27.96
CA LEU A 56 -51.90 1.35 28.05
C LEU A 56 -50.91 1.34 29.22
N PHE A 57 -50.78 0.21 29.91
CA PHE A 57 -49.88 0.00 31.05
C PHE A 57 -50.09 1.01 32.23
N GLY A 58 -51.34 1.48 32.43
CA GLY A 58 -51.66 2.40 33.53
C GLY A 58 -51.27 3.86 33.26
N GLY A 59 -51.03 4.24 32.02
CA GLY A 59 -50.79 5.63 31.63
C GLY A 59 -52.04 6.49 31.65
N SER A 60 -51.89 7.81 31.45
CA SER A 60 -52.93 8.82 31.39
C SER A 60 -52.94 9.53 30.04
N GLU A 61 -54.10 10.01 29.60
CA GLU A 61 -54.27 10.85 28.40
C GLU A 61 -53.40 12.14 28.46
N GLU A 62 -53.13 12.65 29.66
CA GLU A 62 -52.27 13.82 29.87
C GLU A 62 -50.85 13.63 29.31
N TYR A 63 -50.33 12.39 29.28
CA TYR A 63 -48.99 12.09 28.78
C TYR A 63 -48.92 11.94 27.26
N ARG A 64 -50.03 12.01 26.52
CA ARG A 64 -50.04 11.81 25.06
C ARG A 64 -49.09 12.76 24.32
N VAL A 65 -49.10 14.03 24.67
CA VAL A 65 -48.23 15.05 24.04
C VAL A 65 -46.77 14.76 24.38
N TYR A 66 -46.45 14.44 25.64
CA TYR A 66 -45.12 14.07 26.07
C TYR A 66 -44.62 12.82 25.34
N ASN A 67 -45.41 11.75 25.28
CA ASN A 67 -45.10 10.52 24.56
C ASN A 67 -44.81 10.81 23.07
N GLY A 68 -45.61 11.67 22.44
CA GLY A 68 -45.40 12.12 21.07
C GLY A 68 -44.08 12.82 20.85
N VAL A 69 -43.71 13.74 21.76
CA VAL A 69 -42.41 14.42 21.68
C VAL A 69 -41.25 13.45 21.84
N VAL A 70 -41.30 12.55 22.83
CA VAL A 70 -40.26 11.51 23.01
C VAL A 70 -40.17 10.62 21.78
N THR A 71 -41.31 10.20 21.23
CA THR A 71 -41.34 9.38 20.01
C THR A 71 -40.63 10.07 18.85
N VAL A 72 -40.89 11.34 18.60
CA VAL A 72 -40.23 12.12 17.53
C VAL A 72 -38.72 12.23 17.78
N VAL A 73 -38.32 12.51 19.01
CA VAL A 73 -36.90 12.63 19.37
C VAL A 73 -36.17 11.29 19.12
N LEU A 74 -36.76 10.18 19.58
CA LEU A 74 -36.15 8.86 19.38
C LEU A 74 -36.10 8.48 17.90
N PHE A 75 -37.15 8.76 17.14
CA PHE A 75 -37.17 8.52 15.70
C PHE A 75 -36.07 9.28 14.97
N VAL A 76 -35.94 10.57 15.26
CA VAL A 76 -34.90 11.42 14.67
C VAL A 76 -33.51 10.93 15.06
N THR A 77 -33.32 10.47 16.30
CA THR A 77 -32.04 9.92 16.77
C THR A 77 -31.64 8.69 16.00
N VAL A 78 -32.56 7.70 15.84
CA VAL A 78 -32.30 6.47 15.06
C VAL A 78 -32.06 6.82 13.59
N LEU A 79 -32.88 7.68 13.01
CA LEU A 79 -32.76 8.09 11.62
C LEU A 79 -31.44 8.80 11.33
N PHE A 80 -31.00 9.66 12.26
CA PHE A 80 -29.71 10.37 12.13
C PHE A 80 -28.53 9.39 12.19
N ALA A 81 -28.53 8.44 13.12
CA ALA A 81 -27.49 7.42 13.21
C ALA A 81 -27.41 6.58 11.92
N ASN A 82 -28.54 6.09 11.43
CA ASN A 82 -28.64 5.34 10.18
C ASN A 82 -28.21 6.17 8.97
N PHE A 83 -28.55 7.46 8.95
CA PHE A 83 -28.14 8.38 7.90
C PHE A 83 -26.62 8.58 7.89
N ALA A 84 -26.00 8.82 9.05
CA ALA A 84 -24.54 8.98 9.16
C ALA A 84 -23.79 7.75 8.67
N GLU A 85 -24.25 6.55 9.02
CA GLU A 85 -23.69 5.30 8.55
C GLU A 85 -23.89 5.12 7.04
N SER A 86 -25.10 5.44 6.52
CA SER A 86 -25.41 5.34 5.09
C SER A 86 -24.62 6.32 4.23
N VAL A 87 -24.29 7.51 4.73
CA VAL A 87 -23.41 8.47 4.05
C VAL A 87 -21.99 7.89 3.94
N ALA A 88 -21.48 7.31 5.02
CA ALA A 88 -20.16 6.69 5.02
C ALA A 88 -20.07 5.52 4.03
N GLU A 89 -21.06 4.61 4.03
CA GLU A 89 -21.15 3.50 3.06
C GLU A 89 -21.35 3.97 1.61
N GLY A 90 -22.17 4.99 1.40
CA GLY A 90 -22.48 5.52 0.07
C GLY A 90 -21.25 6.07 -0.64
N ARG A 91 -20.30 6.62 0.10
CA ARG A 91 -19.00 7.06 -0.42
C ARG A 91 -18.16 5.86 -0.87
N GLY A 92 -18.06 4.83 -0.02
CA GLY A 92 -17.35 3.61 -0.37
C GLY A 92 -17.92 2.99 -1.65
N LYS A 93 -19.26 2.86 -1.76
CA LYS A 93 -19.92 2.32 -2.96
C LYS A 93 -19.66 3.13 -4.23
N ALA A 94 -19.62 4.47 -4.15
CA ALA A 94 -19.32 5.32 -5.30
C ALA A 94 -17.88 5.13 -5.82
N GLN A 95 -16.92 4.99 -4.91
CA GLN A 95 -15.52 4.72 -5.22
C GLN A 95 -15.33 3.31 -5.80
N ALA A 96 -15.97 2.31 -5.20
CA ALA A 96 -16.00 0.93 -5.72
C ALA A 96 -16.62 0.85 -7.11
N ALA A 97 -17.68 1.60 -7.39
CA ALA A 97 -18.31 1.64 -8.71
C ALA A 97 -17.37 2.22 -9.78
N SER A 98 -16.53 3.17 -9.44
CA SER A 98 -15.49 3.68 -10.35
C SER A 98 -14.47 2.60 -10.68
N LEU A 99 -13.98 1.88 -9.68
CA LEU A 99 -13.03 0.77 -9.85
C LEU A 99 -13.64 -0.41 -10.64
N LYS A 100 -14.91 -0.73 -10.41
CA LYS A 100 -15.61 -1.78 -11.18
C LYS A 100 -15.73 -1.48 -12.67
N LYS A 101 -15.86 -0.20 -13.06
CA LYS A 101 -15.88 0.19 -14.48
C LYS A 101 -14.58 -0.11 -15.21
N THR A 102 -13.44 -0.04 -14.51
CA THR A 102 -12.13 -0.35 -15.07
C THR A 102 -11.95 -1.84 -15.35
N LYS A 103 -12.71 -2.72 -14.66
CA LYS A 103 -12.62 -4.18 -14.79
C LYS A 103 -13.57 -4.78 -15.83
N GLN A 104 -14.65 -4.09 -16.23
CA GLN A 104 -15.66 -4.64 -17.15
C GLN A 104 -15.10 -4.76 -18.57
N ASP A 105 -15.25 -5.96 -19.17
CA ASP A 105 -14.97 -6.32 -20.58
C ASP A 105 -13.50 -6.49 -21.00
N THR A 106 -12.59 -6.81 -20.07
CA THR A 106 -11.20 -7.14 -20.44
C THR A 106 -11.10 -8.52 -21.07
N LYS A 107 -10.52 -8.60 -22.28
CA LYS A 107 -10.16 -9.87 -22.95
C LYS A 107 -8.73 -10.24 -22.63
N ALA A 108 -8.46 -11.53 -22.51
CA ALA A 108 -7.15 -12.07 -22.24
C ALA A 108 -6.67 -12.98 -23.37
N ARG A 109 -5.41 -12.88 -23.76
CA ARG A 109 -4.74 -13.82 -24.68
C ARG A 109 -4.06 -14.91 -23.87
N LEU A 110 -4.76 -16.02 -23.68
CA LEU A 110 -4.24 -17.19 -23.00
C LEU A 110 -3.24 -17.91 -23.94
N LEU A 111 -2.04 -18.18 -23.45
CA LEU A 111 -1.06 -19.02 -24.12
C LEU A 111 -1.25 -20.47 -23.69
N LEU A 112 -1.62 -21.32 -24.63
CA LEU A 112 -1.75 -22.75 -24.39
C LEU A 112 -0.37 -23.43 -24.40
N ALA A 113 -0.29 -24.62 -23.79
CA ALA A 113 0.95 -25.40 -23.72
C ALA A 113 1.55 -25.76 -25.10
N ASN A 114 0.75 -25.72 -26.16
CA ASN A 114 1.18 -25.92 -27.55
C ASN A 114 1.69 -24.63 -28.23
N GLY A 115 1.71 -23.48 -27.52
CA GLY A 115 2.13 -22.19 -28.06
C GLY A 115 1.04 -21.41 -28.81
N GLU A 116 -0.17 -21.94 -28.91
CA GLU A 116 -1.29 -21.23 -29.55
C GLU A 116 -1.89 -20.16 -28.62
N GLU A 117 -2.25 -19.00 -29.21
CA GLU A 117 -2.96 -17.93 -28.52
C GLU A 117 -4.47 -18.15 -28.61
N LYS A 118 -5.17 -18.16 -27.47
CA LYS A 118 -6.61 -18.21 -27.37
C LYS A 118 -7.15 -16.98 -26.67
N VAL A 119 -8.04 -16.25 -27.31
CA VAL A 119 -8.70 -15.08 -26.68
C VAL A 119 -9.89 -15.57 -25.87
N ILE A 120 -9.87 -15.27 -24.56
CA ILE A 120 -10.94 -15.58 -23.61
C ILE A 120 -11.32 -14.33 -22.81
N ASN A 121 -12.38 -14.38 -22.03
CA ASN A 121 -12.70 -13.31 -21.08
C ASN A 121 -11.78 -13.40 -19.85
N ALA A 122 -11.38 -12.26 -19.30
CA ALA A 122 -10.53 -12.21 -18.10
C ALA A 122 -11.16 -12.96 -16.90
N SER A 123 -12.49 -13.02 -16.84
CA SER A 123 -13.24 -13.77 -15.80
C SER A 123 -13.09 -15.30 -15.88
N GLU A 124 -12.59 -15.82 -17.00
CA GLU A 124 -12.39 -17.26 -17.22
C GLU A 124 -10.96 -17.71 -16.86
N LEU A 125 -10.05 -16.76 -16.62
CA LEU A 125 -8.67 -17.04 -16.24
C LEU A 125 -8.58 -17.73 -14.88
N LYS A 126 -7.66 -18.66 -14.75
CA LYS A 126 -7.36 -19.39 -13.52
C LYS A 126 -5.94 -19.08 -13.04
N LYS A 127 -5.71 -19.25 -11.76
CA LYS A 127 -4.37 -19.17 -11.19
C LYS A 127 -3.44 -20.18 -11.86
N GLY A 128 -2.30 -19.71 -12.35
CA GLY A 128 -1.31 -20.49 -13.08
C GLY A 128 -1.39 -20.37 -14.60
N ASP A 129 -2.48 -19.80 -15.15
CA ASP A 129 -2.58 -19.52 -16.57
C ASP A 129 -1.51 -18.53 -17.01
N ILE A 130 -1.02 -18.66 -18.24
CA ILE A 130 -0.05 -17.76 -18.83
C ILE A 130 -0.74 -16.94 -19.90
N VAL A 131 -0.64 -15.61 -19.81
CA VAL A 131 -1.23 -14.68 -20.76
C VAL A 131 -0.15 -13.81 -21.42
N LEU A 132 -0.37 -13.46 -22.67
CA LEU A 132 0.44 -12.49 -23.41
C LEU A 132 -0.32 -11.17 -23.49
N VAL A 133 0.30 -10.08 -23.02
CA VAL A 133 -0.27 -8.73 -23.08
C VAL A 133 0.65 -7.85 -23.90
N LYS A 134 0.11 -7.20 -24.93
CA LYS A 134 0.84 -6.34 -25.86
C LYS A 134 0.53 -4.87 -25.63
N THR A 135 1.34 -4.01 -26.23
CA THR A 135 1.12 -2.55 -26.19
C THR A 135 -0.33 -2.15 -26.49
N GLY A 136 -0.90 -1.33 -25.62
CA GLY A 136 -2.28 -0.85 -25.71
C GLY A 136 -3.33 -1.79 -25.12
N GLU A 137 -2.93 -2.99 -24.63
CA GLU A 137 -3.84 -3.94 -24.01
C GLU A 137 -3.84 -3.78 -22.49
N VAL A 138 -5.00 -4.07 -21.89
CA VAL A 138 -5.18 -4.06 -20.44
C VAL A 138 -4.74 -5.40 -19.86
N ILE A 139 -3.99 -5.37 -18.76
CA ILE A 139 -3.60 -6.56 -18.01
C ILE A 139 -4.86 -7.17 -17.39
N PRO A 140 -5.17 -8.44 -17.72
CA PRO A 140 -6.50 -9.00 -17.43
C PRO A 140 -6.72 -9.39 -15.97
N ASN A 141 -5.66 -9.71 -15.24
CA ASN A 141 -5.71 -10.08 -13.82
C ASN A 141 -4.32 -9.91 -13.19
N ASP A 142 -4.23 -10.00 -11.86
CA ASP A 142 -2.95 -9.92 -11.16
C ASP A 142 -2.04 -11.08 -11.54
N GLY A 143 -0.78 -10.77 -11.76
CA GLY A 143 0.18 -11.74 -12.23
C GLY A 143 1.62 -11.39 -11.92
N GLU A 144 2.49 -12.33 -12.24
CA GLU A 144 3.92 -12.20 -12.20
C GLU A 144 4.48 -12.32 -13.61
N ILE A 145 5.33 -11.39 -14.00
CA ILE A 145 5.97 -11.36 -15.31
C ILE A 145 7.00 -12.48 -15.35
N ILE A 146 6.87 -13.40 -16.30
CA ILE A 146 7.81 -14.50 -16.53
C ILE A 146 8.75 -14.22 -17.68
N GLU A 147 8.38 -13.30 -18.60
CA GLU A 147 9.18 -12.93 -19.76
C GLU A 147 8.74 -11.55 -20.28
N GLY A 148 9.68 -10.72 -20.70
CA GLY A 148 9.46 -9.39 -21.27
C GLY A 148 9.78 -8.25 -20.31
N VAL A 149 9.86 -7.04 -20.89
CA VAL A 149 10.02 -5.75 -20.20
C VAL A 149 9.08 -4.76 -20.87
N ALA A 150 8.27 -4.05 -20.10
CA ALA A 150 7.33 -3.08 -20.65
C ALA A 150 7.07 -1.93 -19.71
N SER A 151 6.70 -0.77 -20.25
CA SER A 151 6.13 0.33 -19.49
C SER A 151 4.64 0.07 -19.31
N VAL A 152 4.17 0.16 -18.06
CA VAL A 152 2.77 -0.08 -17.67
C VAL A 152 2.19 1.21 -17.10
N ASP A 153 1.06 1.65 -17.64
CA ASP A 153 0.27 2.74 -17.09
C ASP A 153 -0.64 2.20 -15.97
N GLU A 154 -0.32 2.59 -14.75
CA GLU A 154 -1.04 2.21 -13.54
C GLU A 154 -1.99 3.33 -13.06
N SER A 155 -2.16 4.40 -13.82
CA SER A 155 -2.93 5.60 -13.45
C SER A 155 -4.37 5.30 -13.06
N ALA A 156 -4.98 4.26 -13.64
CA ALA A 156 -6.33 3.82 -13.29
C ALA A 156 -6.44 3.33 -11.83
N ILE A 157 -5.33 2.90 -11.22
CA ILE A 157 -5.27 2.39 -9.85
C ILE A 157 -4.57 3.38 -8.93
N THR A 158 -3.42 3.91 -9.34
CA THR A 158 -2.58 4.80 -8.54
C THR A 158 -2.97 6.28 -8.65
N GLY A 159 -3.60 6.67 -9.77
CA GLY A 159 -3.83 8.07 -10.12
C GLY A 159 -2.60 8.79 -10.66
N GLU A 160 -1.43 8.14 -10.70
CA GLU A 160 -0.19 8.70 -11.24
C GLU A 160 -0.13 8.53 -12.77
N SER A 161 0.17 9.62 -13.49
CA SER A 161 0.17 9.62 -14.96
C SER A 161 1.46 9.09 -15.58
N ALA A 162 2.52 8.88 -14.80
CA ALA A 162 3.79 8.39 -15.31
C ALA A 162 3.78 6.86 -15.39
N PRO A 163 4.03 6.25 -16.58
CA PRO A 163 4.15 4.81 -16.70
C PRO A 163 5.32 4.25 -15.90
N VAL A 164 5.14 3.08 -15.30
CA VAL A 164 6.14 2.36 -14.50
C VAL A 164 6.74 1.23 -15.34
N THR A 165 8.06 1.08 -15.34
CA THR A 165 8.71 -0.08 -16.00
C THR A 165 8.51 -1.33 -15.16
N ARG A 166 8.03 -2.40 -15.81
CA ARG A 166 7.82 -3.73 -15.25
C ARG A 166 8.60 -4.75 -16.06
N GLU A 167 9.27 -5.70 -15.38
CA GLU A 167 10.19 -6.65 -16.03
C GLU A 167 10.15 -8.03 -15.37
N ALA A 168 10.58 -9.04 -16.12
CA ALA A 168 10.68 -10.41 -15.62
C ALA A 168 11.83 -10.57 -14.63
N GLY A 169 11.55 -11.18 -13.49
CA GLY A 169 12.53 -11.42 -12.44
C GLY A 169 12.80 -10.21 -11.56
N GLY A 170 13.06 -10.44 -10.27
CA GLY A 170 13.27 -9.37 -9.28
C GLY A 170 11.98 -8.75 -8.75
N ASP A 171 12.13 -7.58 -8.12
CA ASP A 171 11.07 -6.94 -7.34
C ASP A 171 10.03 -6.21 -8.19
N PHE A 172 10.32 -5.94 -9.47
CA PHE A 172 9.42 -5.28 -10.42
C PHE A 172 8.60 -6.24 -11.28
N SER A 173 8.61 -7.53 -10.98
CA SER A 173 7.92 -8.57 -11.75
C SER A 173 6.42 -8.65 -11.52
N SER A 174 5.89 -8.00 -10.49
CA SER A 174 4.46 -8.00 -10.18
C SER A 174 3.68 -7.00 -11.03
N VAL A 175 2.53 -7.43 -11.56
CA VAL A 175 1.59 -6.56 -12.27
C VAL A 175 0.18 -6.71 -11.72
N THR A 176 -0.59 -5.63 -11.80
CA THR A 176 -1.96 -5.57 -11.28
C THR A 176 -2.97 -5.54 -12.42
N GLY A 177 -4.01 -6.35 -12.30
CA GLY A 177 -5.11 -6.37 -13.27
C GLY A 177 -5.83 -5.03 -13.39
N GLY A 178 -6.16 -4.62 -14.62
CA GLY A 178 -6.79 -3.33 -14.90
C GLY A 178 -5.82 -2.20 -15.28
N THR A 179 -4.51 -2.44 -15.24
CA THR A 179 -3.47 -1.52 -15.72
C THR A 179 -3.20 -1.76 -17.22
N THR A 180 -2.60 -0.80 -17.94
CA THR A 180 -2.45 -0.85 -19.38
C THR A 180 -0.97 -0.90 -19.79
N VAL A 181 -0.59 -1.83 -20.65
CA VAL A 181 0.76 -1.89 -21.23
C VAL A 181 0.92 -0.79 -22.27
N VAL A 182 1.89 0.12 -22.06
CA VAL A 182 2.12 1.29 -22.93
C VAL A 182 3.19 1.03 -23.98
N SER A 183 4.20 0.20 -23.68
CA SER A 183 5.26 -0.17 -24.62
C SER A 183 5.54 -1.67 -24.53
N ASP A 184 6.04 -2.24 -25.61
CA ASP A 184 6.47 -3.64 -25.71
C ASP A 184 5.37 -4.66 -25.35
N TRP A 185 5.74 -5.77 -24.76
CA TRP A 185 4.85 -6.86 -24.38
C TRP A 185 5.33 -7.56 -23.10
N LEU A 186 4.37 -8.19 -22.42
CA LEU A 186 4.63 -8.96 -21.20
C LEU A 186 4.00 -10.34 -21.31
N LYS A 187 4.73 -11.36 -20.91
CA LYS A 187 4.21 -12.69 -20.65
C LYS A 187 4.01 -12.84 -19.14
N ILE A 188 2.77 -12.99 -18.73
CA ILE A 188 2.35 -12.89 -17.34
C ILE A 188 1.76 -14.22 -16.91
N LYS A 189 2.23 -14.76 -15.79
CA LYS A 189 1.63 -15.89 -15.09
C LYS A 189 0.60 -15.35 -14.08
N ILE A 190 -0.66 -15.73 -14.23
CA ILE A 190 -1.74 -15.30 -13.35
C ILE A 190 -1.57 -15.91 -11.96
N VAL A 191 -1.62 -15.08 -10.92
CA VAL A 191 -1.45 -15.49 -9.52
C VAL A 191 -2.74 -15.41 -8.71
N ALA A 192 -3.76 -14.66 -9.16
CA ALA A 192 -5.03 -14.50 -8.48
C ALA A 192 -6.15 -15.32 -9.16
N GLU A 193 -7.02 -15.94 -8.36
CA GLU A 193 -8.27 -16.52 -8.84
C GLU A 193 -9.28 -15.43 -9.24
N PRO A 194 -10.25 -15.73 -10.13
CA PRO A 194 -11.31 -14.79 -10.46
C PRO A 194 -12.06 -14.32 -9.22
N GLY A 195 -12.20 -13.01 -9.05
CA GLY A 195 -12.83 -12.40 -7.88
C GLY A 195 -11.92 -12.23 -6.66
N GLN A 196 -10.64 -12.60 -6.75
CA GLN A 196 -9.65 -12.48 -5.68
C GLN A 196 -8.47 -11.57 -6.06
N SER A 197 -8.55 -10.86 -7.19
CA SER A 197 -7.51 -9.89 -7.58
C SER A 197 -7.37 -8.78 -6.53
N PHE A 198 -6.24 -8.08 -6.55
CA PHE A 198 -6.01 -6.91 -5.71
C PHE A 198 -7.15 -5.88 -5.88
N LEU A 199 -7.57 -5.66 -7.12
CA LEU A 199 -8.69 -4.78 -7.43
C LEU A 199 -10.01 -5.30 -6.83
N ASP A 200 -10.27 -6.63 -6.85
CA ASP A 200 -11.46 -7.21 -6.20
C ASP A 200 -11.43 -7.05 -4.70
N LYS A 201 -10.26 -7.28 -4.07
CA LYS A 201 -10.06 -7.05 -2.64
C LYS A 201 -10.28 -5.57 -2.28
N MET A 202 -9.75 -4.64 -3.09
CA MET A 202 -10.00 -3.20 -2.94
C MET A 202 -11.49 -2.87 -3.00
N ILE A 203 -12.18 -3.36 -4.02
CA ILE A 203 -13.62 -3.13 -4.19
C ILE A 203 -14.39 -3.65 -2.98
N ALA A 204 -14.09 -4.87 -2.52
CA ALA A 204 -14.74 -5.47 -1.35
C ALA A 204 -14.48 -4.69 -0.04
N LEU A 205 -13.26 -4.18 0.15
CA LEU A 205 -12.91 -3.35 1.30
C LEU A 205 -13.64 -2.01 1.29
N VAL A 206 -13.68 -1.36 0.12
CA VAL A 206 -14.35 -0.07 -0.07
C VAL A 206 -15.87 -0.20 0.03
N GLU A 207 -16.44 -1.33 -0.42
CA GLU A 207 -17.87 -1.66 -0.22
C GLU A 207 -18.21 -2.02 1.24
N GLY A 208 -17.21 -2.18 2.11
CA GLY A 208 -17.40 -2.53 3.52
C GLY A 208 -17.74 -4.00 3.77
N ALA A 209 -17.69 -4.85 2.74
CA ALA A 209 -18.10 -6.25 2.83
C ALA A 209 -17.14 -7.12 3.69
N SER A 210 -15.87 -6.69 3.85
CA SER A 210 -14.81 -7.44 4.56
C SER A 210 -14.12 -6.66 5.68
N ARG A 211 -14.76 -5.57 6.16
CA ARG A 211 -14.17 -4.70 7.19
C ARG A 211 -13.99 -5.44 8.52
N GLN A 212 -12.76 -5.59 8.95
CA GLN A 212 -12.44 -6.02 10.31
C GLN A 212 -12.55 -4.83 11.28
N LYS A 213 -13.24 -5.04 12.41
CA LYS A 213 -13.33 -4.06 13.48
C LYS A 213 -11.97 -3.91 14.18
N SER A 214 -11.59 -2.69 14.55
CA SER A 214 -10.39 -2.46 15.34
C SER A 214 -10.55 -2.97 16.78
N PRO A 215 -9.45 -3.24 17.52
CA PRO A 215 -9.51 -3.62 18.93
C PRO A 215 -10.25 -2.59 19.79
N ASN A 216 -10.05 -1.30 19.54
CA ASN A 216 -10.74 -0.22 20.23
C ASN A 216 -12.23 -0.18 19.88
N GLU A 217 -12.61 -0.43 18.62
CA GLU A 217 -14.03 -0.60 18.24
C GLU A 217 -14.69 -1.76 18.97
N ILE A 218 -13.97 -2.88 19.11
CA ILE A 218 -14.47 -4.06 19.85
C ILE A 218 -14.60 -3.73 21.33
N ALA A 219 -13.59 -3.08 21.93
CA ALA A 219 -13.60 -2.68 23.33
C ALA A 219 -14.72 -1.69 23.63
N LEU A 220 -14.87 -0.64 22.84
CA LEU A 220 -15.95 0.35 22.97
C LEU A 220 -17.33 -0.29 22.76
N ASN A 221 -17.49 -1.16 21.77
CA ASN A 221 -18.76 -1.85 21.54
C ASN A 221 -19.12 -2.76 22.73
N THR A 222 -18.13 -3.46 23.30
CA THR A 222 -18.31 -4.28 24.49
C THR A 222 -18.72 -3.42 25.71
N LEU A 223 -18.04 -2.29 25.92
CA LEU A 223 -18.37 -1.34 26.98
C LEU A 223 -19.82 -0.83 26.81
N LEU A 224 -20.21 -0.45 25.59
CA LEU A 224 -21.56 0.02 25.28
C LEU A 224 -22.63 -1.04 25.57
N ILE A 225 -22.37 -2.30 25.22
CA ILE A 225 -23.29 -3.41 25.50
C ILE A 225 -23.42 -3.59 27.01
N VAL A 226 -22.33 -3.60 27.76
CA VAL A 226 -22.33 -3.76 29.22
C VAL A 226 -23.08 -2.60 29.89
N LEU A 227 -22.79 -1.37 29.51
CA LEU A 227 -23.51 -0.18 30.04
C LEU A 227 -25.01 -0.25 29.71
N THR A 228 -25.36 -0.61 28.48
CA THR A 228 -26.77 -0.76 28.06
C THR A 228 -27.49 -1.79 28.92
N LEU A 229 -26.87 -2.95 29.19
CA LEU A 229 -27.44 -3.98 30.05
C LEU A 229 -27.61 -3.51 31.51
N ILE A 230 -26.60 -2.84 32.06
CA ILE A 230 -26.66 -2.27 33.41
C ILE A 230 -27.82 -1.27 33.52
N PHE A 231 -27.90 -0.32 32.58
CA PHE A 231 -28.96 0.69 32.60
C PHE A 231 -30.34 0.08 32.36
N LEU A 232 -30.45 -0.95 31.52
CA LEU A 232 -31.71 -1.66 31.34
C LEU A 232 -32.17 -2.33 32.65
N ILE A 233 -31.27 -2.99 33.39
CA ILE A 233 -31.58 -3.61 34.68
C ILE A 233 -32.00 -2.54 35.70
N VAL A 234 -31.26 -1.43 35.77
CA VAL A 234 -31.58 -0.31 36.69
C VAL A 234 -32.97 0.27 36.38
N ILE A 235 -33.27 0.54 35.12
CA ILE A 235 -34.57 1.12 34.70
C ILE A 235 -35.73 0.16 34.95
N VAL A 236 -35.55 -1.11 34.63
CA VAL A 236 -36.60 -2.12 34.90
C VAL A 236 -36.84 -2.28 36.39
N SER A 237 -35.78 -2.23 37.23
CA SER A 237 -35.94 -2.29 38.69
C SER A 237 -36.48 -1.00 39.28
N LEU A 238 -36.32 0.15 38.66
CA LEU A 238 -36.82 1.44 39.13
C LEU A 238 -38.34 1.49 39.15
N TYR A 239 -39.04 0.83 38.23
CA TYR A 239 -40.48 0.79 38.15
C TYR A 239 -41.16 0.21 39.41
N PRO A 240 -40.83 -1.02 39.87
CA PRO A 240 -41.42 -1.55 41.10
C PRO A 240 -41.03 -0.74 42.35
N PHE A 241 -39.81 -0.14 42.41
CA PHE A 241 -39.46 0.76 43.49
C PHE A 241 -40.33 2.00 43.55
N ALA A 242 -40.60 2.65 42.39
CA ALA A 242 -41.49 3.78 42.31
C ALA A 242 -42.91 3.42 42.75
N GLN A 243 -43.42 2.27 42.34
CA GLN A 243 -44.72 1.77 42.75
C GLN A 243 -44.82 1.55 44.27
N TYR A 244 -43.75 0.94 44.84
CA TYR A 244 -43.66 0.73 46.29
C TYR A 244 -43.69 2.04 47.11
N LEU A 245 -43.06 3.10 46.58
CA LEU A 245 -43.03 4.45 47.19
C LEU A 245 -44.28 5.27 46.87
N GLY A 246 -45.26 4.73 46.13
CA GLY A 246 -46.48 5.45 45.73
C GLY A 246 -46.24 6.53 44.68
N VAL A 247 -45.08 6.53 44.00
CA VAL A 247 -44.75 7.47 42.94
C VAL A 247 -45.27 6.93 41.61
N GLN A 248 -46.15 7.64 40.96
CA GLN A 248 -46.58 7.34 39.60
C GLN A 248 -45.46 7.70 38.59
N MET A 249 -44.89 6.69 37.94
CA MET A 249 -43.85 6.88 36.96
C MET A 249 -44.28 6.30 35.61
N PRO A 250 -44.64 7.15 34.64
CA PRO A 250 -45.01 6.69 33.31
C PRO A 250 -43.85 5.92 32.62
N ILE A 251 -44.18 4.87 31.86
CA ILE A 251 -43.18 4.09 31.15
C ILE A 251 -42.37 4.91 30.16
N SER A 252 -43.00 5.93 29.56
CA SER A 252 -42.30 6.86 28.65
C SER A 252 -41.18 7.64 29.33
N TRP A 253 -41.29 7.96 30.64
CA TRP A 253 -40.20 8.58 31.40
C TRP A 253 -39.05 7.62 31.60
N LEU A 254 -39.33 6.35 31.85
CA LEU A 254 -38.30 5.31 31.99
C LEU A 254 -37.57 5.08 30.68
N ILE A 255 -38.27 5.07 29.55
CA ILE A 255 -37.65 4.96 28.22
C ILE A 255 -36.81 6.19 27.91
N ALA A 256 -37.30 7.40 28.17
CA ALA A 256 -36.52 8.62 27.99
C ALA A 256 -35.25 8.63 28.86
N LEU A 257 -35.37 8.22 30.13
CA LEU A 257 -34.23 8.09 31.05
C LEU A 257 -33.22 7.07 30.56
N MET A 258 -33.68 5.92 30.08
CA MET A 258 -32.81 4.88 29.50
C MET A 258 -32.00 5.42 28.34
N VAL A 259 -32.61 6.09 27.39
CA VAL A 259 -31.93 6.63 26.20
C VAL A 259 -30.98 7.77 26.57
N CYS A 260 -31.29 8.55 27.59
CA CYS A 260 -30.38 9.59 28.13
C CYS A 260 -29.14 8.99 28.79
N LEU A 261 -29.27 7.84 29.45
CA LEU A 261 -28.16 7.17 30.13
C LEU A 261 -27.25 6.39 29.13
N ILE A 262 -27.82 5.86 28.07
CA ILE A 262 -27.07 5.10 27.06
C ILE A 262 -26.31 6.08 26.16
N PRO A 263 -25.00 5.91 25.93
CA PRO A 263 -24.22 6.78 25.05
C PRO A 263 -24.53 6.49 23.57
N THR A 264 -25.71 6.94 23.12
CA THR A 264 -26.26 6.67 21.78
C THR A 264 -25.42 7.27 20.66
N THR A 265 -24.76 8.40 20.88
CA THR A 265 -23.87 9.06 19.91
C THR A 265 -22.68 8.17 19.55
N ILE A 266 -22.07 7.52 20.54
CA ILE A 266 -20.96 6.58 20.29
C ILE A 266 -21.48 5.37 19.51
N GLY A 267 -22.59 4.76 19.97
CA GLY A 267 -23.20 3.60 19.31
C GLY A 267 -23.59 3.88 17.85
N GLY A 268 -24.10 5.07 17.54
CA GLY A 268 -24.50 5.44 16.18
C GLY A 268 -23.35 5.85 15.26
N LEU A 269 -22.28 6.47 15.78
CA LEU A 269 -21.23 7.05 14.95
C LEU A 269 -19.94 6.22 14.88
N LEU A 270 -19.75 5.23 15.76
CA LEU A 270 -18.53 4.44 15.83
C LEU A 270 -18.15 3.79 14.49
N SER A 271 -19.11 3.15 13.83
CA SER A 271 -18.94 2.55 12.51
C SER A 271 -18.65 3.58 11.42
N ALA A 272 -19.37 4.71 11.44
CA ALA A 272 -19.19 5.79 10.47
C ALA A 272 -17.80 6.43 10.55
N ILE A 273 -17.24 6.61 11.74
CA ILE A 273 -15.89 7.16 11.95
C ILE A 273 -14.83 6.22 11.34
N GLY A 274 -14.94 4.91 11.59
CA GLY A 274 -14.00 3.94 11.03
C GLY A 274 -14.01 3.91 9.49
N ILE A 275 -15.20 3.96 8.87
CA ILE A 275 -15.35 4.02 7.41
C ILE A 275 -14.76 5.34 6.86
N ALA A 276 -15.06 6.46 7.52
CA ALA A 276 -14.53 7.77 7.13
C ALA A 276 -12.99 7.83 7.25
N GLY A 277 -12.41 7.13 8.21
CA GLY A 277 -10.96 7.01 8.38
C GLY A 277 -10.31 6.31 7.19
N MET A 278 -10.84 5.17 6.78
CA MET A 278 -10.33 4.44 5.60
C MET A 278 -10.48 5.26 4.31
N ASP A 279 -11.63 5.94 4.09
CA ASP A 279 -11.82 6.83 2.94
C ASP A 279 -10.78 7.96 2.91
N ARG A 280 -10.40 8.51 4.06
CA ARG A 280 -9.37 9.57 4.13
C ARG A 280 -7.99 9.06 3.74
N VAL A 281 -7.60 7.87 4.22
CA VAL A 281 -6.31 7.26 3.88
C VAL A 281 -6.22 6.99 2.38
N THR A 282 -7.30 6.51 1.76
CA THR A 282 -7.35 6.25 0.31
C THR A 282 -7.13 7.52 -0.53
N ARG A 283 -7.50 8.71 -0.02
CA ARG A 283 -7.24 9.99 -0.73
C ARG A 283 -5.77 10.39 -0.78
N PHE A 284 -4.95 9.78 0.06
CA PHE A 284 -3.50 9.92 0.03
C PHE A 284 -2.83 8.77 -0.74
N ASN A 285 -3.60 8.08 -1.59
CA ASN A 285 -3.12 6.94 -2.38
C ASN A 285 -2.59 5.78 -1.52
N VAL A 286 -3.12 5.62 -0.30
CA VAL A 286 -2.83 4.46 0.56
C VAL A 286 -4.11 3.65 0.76
N ILE A 287 -4.03 2.35 0.52
CA ILE A 287 -5.13 1.42 0.72
C ILE A 287 -4.92 0.70 2.05
N ALA A 288 -5.83 0.91 2.98
CA ALA A 288 -5.85 0.18 4.23
C ALA A 288 -6.76 -1.05 4.11
N MET A 289 -6.21 -2.23 4.41
CA MET A 289 -6.93 -3.49 4.38
C MET A 289 -7.85 -3.66 5.60
N SER A 290 -7.69 -2.84 6.63
CA SER A 290 -8.56 -2.85 7.81
C SER A 290 -8.57 -1.49 8.52
N GLY A 291 -9.68 -1.18 9.19
CA GLY A 291 -9.76 -0.02 10.09
C GLY A 291 -8.80 -0.12 11.29
N LYS A 292 -8.44 -1.34 11.68
CA LYS A 292 -7.44 -1.62 12.72
C LYS A 292 -6.07 -1.06 12.34
N ALA A 293 -5.64 -1.24 11.09
CA ALA A 293 -4.35 -0.74 10.61
C ALA A 293 -4.29 0.78 10.64
N VAL A 294 -5.37 1.47 10.20
CA VAL A 294 -5.43 2.95 10.24
C VAL A 294 -5.37 3.48 11.66
N GLU A 295 -6.01 2.79 12.62
CA GLU A 295 -6.00 3.16 14.02
C GLU A 295 -4.61 2.95 14.64
N ALA A 296 -4.00 1.79 14.39
CA ALA A 296 -2.65 1.47 14.86
C ALA A 296 -1.60 2.47 14.35
N CYS A 297 -1.79 3.03 13.14
CA CYS A 297 -0.91 4.08 12.62
C CYS A 297 -0.87 5.33 13.51
N GLY A 298 -1.97 5.65 14.21
CA GLY A 298 -2.01 6.78 15.13
C GLY A 298 -1.09 6.64 16.34
N ASP A 299 -0.76 5.41 16.70
CA ASP A 299 0.03 5.05 17.88
C ASP A 299 1.43 4.53 17.53
N VAL A 300 1.87 4.66 16.27
CA VAL A 300 3.20 4.19 15.83
C VAL A 300 4.31 4.94 16.56
N ASP A 301 5.20 4.18 17.19
CA ASP A 301 6.40 4.67 17.89
C ASP A 301 7.68 4.45 17.08
N THR A 302 7.77 3.32 16.36
CA THR A 302 8.94 2.95 15.58
C THR A 302 8.55 2.53 14.18
N MET A 303 9.26 3.04 13.19
CA MET A 303 9.13 2.67 11.79
C MET A 303 10.39 1.96 11.32
N ILE A 304 10.27 0.72 10.88
CA ILE A 304 11.33 -0.07 10.27
C ILE A 304 11.14 -0.03 8.75
N LEU A 305 12.20 0.34 8.03
CA LEU A 305 12.17 0.50 6.58
C LEU A 305 13.15 -0.45 5.92
N ASP A 306 12.73 -1.13 4.87
CA ASP A 306 13.70 -1.74 3.97
C ASP A 306 14.48 -0.66 3.19
N LYS A 307 15.66 -1.00 2.72
CA LYS A 307 16.47 -0.08 1.90
C LYS A 307 16.00 -0.09 0.45
N THR A 308 16.06 -1.27 -0.18
CA THR A 308 15.93 -1.46 -1.63
C THR A 308 14.48 -1.28 -2.07
N GLY A 309 14.22 -0.51 -3.13
CA GLY A 309 12.86 -0.22 -3.61
C GLY A 309 12.04 0.67 -2.68
N THR A 310 12.39 0.77 -1.40
CA THR A 310 11.71 1.55 -0.37
C THR A 310 12.40 2.90 -0.16
N ILE A 311 13.54 2.97 0.51
CA ILE A 311 14.34 4.20 0.70
C ILE A 311 15.02 4.62 -0.60
N THR A 312 15.51 3.65 -1.35
CA THR A 312 16.13 3.83 -2.65
C THR A 312 15.19 3.41 -3.77
N TYR A 313 15.53 3.74 -5.00
CA TYR A 313 14.73 3.29 -6.16
C TYR A 313 14.85 1.79 -6.43
N GLY A 314 15.84 1.09 -5.84
CA GLY A 314 16.17 -0.29 -6.17
C GLY A 314 16.87 -0.45 -7.51
N ASN A 315 16.99 0.63 -8.28
CA ASN A 315 17.68 0.67 -9.56
C ASN A 315 19.12 1.09 -9.34
N ARG A 316 20.04 0.23 -9.76
CA ARG A 316 21.49 0.53 -9.70
C ARG A 316 21.85 1.41 -10.88
N LEU A 317 21.97 2.73 -10.66
CA LEU A 317 22.30 3.69 -11.69
C LEU A 317 23.82 3.96 -11.73
N ALA A 318 24.35 4.16 -12.94
CA ALA A 318 25.74 4.52 -13.12
C ALA A 318 26.03 5.91 -12.52
N ALA A 319 26.99 5.96 -11.59
CA ALA A 319 27.35 7.17 -10.87
C ALA A 319 28.72 7.71 -11.27
N GLU A 320 29.68 6.82 -11.59
CA GLU A 320 31.07 7.21 -11.92
C GLU A 320 31.77 6.11 -12.73
N PHE A 321 32.81 6.49 -13.48
CA PHE A 321 33.71 5.58 -14.18
C PHE A 321 35.13 5.66 -13.61
N TYR A 322 35.66 4.53 -13.17
CA TYR A 322 36.99 4.40 -12.59
C TYR A 322 37.93 3.67 -13.55
N PRO A 323 38.82 4.36 -14.29
CA PRO A 323 39.78 3.71 -15.17
C PRO A 323 40.88 3.01 -14.37
N VAL A 324 41.36 1.87 -14.86
CA VAL A 324 42.58 1.25 -14.34
C VAL A 324 43.84 2.03 -14.80
N LYS A 325 44.93 1.84 -14.10
CA LYS A 325 46.20 2.56 -14.39
C LYS A 325 46.62 2.39 -15.85
N GLY A 326 46.84 3.53 -16.53
CA GLY A 326 47.27 3.55 -17.93
C GLY A 326 46.13 3.52 -18.96
N VAL A 327 44.89 3.66 -18.52
CA VAL A 327 43.71 3.86 -19.39
C VAL A 327 43.19 5.29 -19.19
N ALA A 328 42.91 5.98 -20.29
CA ALA A 328 42.26 7.30 -20.24
C ALA A 328 40.80 7.17 -19.84
N LYS A 329 40.25 8.14 -19.10
CA LYS A 329 38.86 8.12 -18.67
C LYS A 329 37.91 8.19 -19.87
N GLU A 330 38.29 8.93 -20.89
CA GLU A 330 37.58 9.08 -22.14
C GLU A 330 37.43 7.73 -22.86
N ASP A 331 38.51 6.95 -22.98
CA ASP A 331 38.49 5.63 -23.59
C ASP A 331 37.56 4.69 -22.83
N LEU A 332 37.64 4.66 -21.49
CA LEU A 332 36.75 3.86 -20.66
C LEU A 332 35.28 4.28 -20.87
N THR A 333 35.00 5.58 -20.90
CA THR A 333 33.66 6.13 -21.08
C THR A 333 33.05 5.66 -22.41
N ASP A 334 33.79 5.76 -23.50
CA ASP A 334 33.33 5.34 -24.81
C ASP A 334 32.96 3.85 -24.85
N TYR A 335 33.80 2.99 -24.29
CA TYR A 335 33.50 1.56 -24.24
C TYR A 335 32.38 1.21 -23.25
N CYS A 336 32.21 1.96 -22.15
CA CYS A 336 31.06 1.83 -21.25
C CYS A 336 29.74 2.16 -21.96
N VAL A 337 29.71 3.25 -22.72
CA VAL A 337 28.55 3.63 -23.56
C VAL A 337 28.30 2.55 -24.62
N MET A 338 29.34 2.16 -25.35
CA MET A 338 29.24 1.18 -26.43
C MET A 338 28.63 -0.15 -25.97
N CYS A 339 29.08 -0.71 -24.84
CA CYS A 339 28.57 -1.97 -24.33
C CYS A 339 27.19 -1.86 -23.65
N SER A 340 26.68 -0.63 -23.52
CA SER A 340 25.38 -0.36 -22.85
C SER A 340 24.32 0.21 -23.80
N LEU A 341 24.66 0.59 -25.04
CA LEU A 341 23.71 1.19 -26.01
C LEU A 341 22.47 0.34 -26.27
N MET A 342 22.64 -0.98 -26.34
CA MET A 342 21.56 -1.93 -26.61
C MET A 342 20.99 -2.55 -25.33
N ASP A 343 21.51 -2.16 -24.17
CA ASP A 343 21.08 -2.66 -22.87
C ASP A 343 19.86 -1.84 -22.39
N ALA A 344 18.67 -2.42 -22.51
CA ALA A 344 17.42 -1.79 -22.14
C ALA A 344 17.21 -1.63 -20.62
N THR A 345 18.07 -2.25 -19.79
CA THR A 345 18.00 -2.16 -18.32
C THR A 345 18.25 -0.73 -17.81
N PRO A 346 17.77 -0.39 -16.60
CA PRO A 346 18.09 0.90 -15.95
C PRO A 346 19.59 1.14 -15.83
N GLU A 347 20.39 0.10 -15.53
CA GLU A 347 21.84 0.14 -15.46
C GLU A 347 22.46 0.51 -16.82
N GLY A 348 21.96 -0.10 -17.90
CA GLY A 348 22.43 0.21 -19.25
C GLY A 348 22.11 1.62 -19.66
N LYS A 349 20.86 2.05 -19.51
CA LYS A 349 20.39 3.41 -19.85
C LYS A 349 21.15 4.48 -19.07
N SER A 350 21.32 4.31 -17.76
CA SER A 350 22.05 5.28 -16.92
C SER A 350 23.55 5.33 -17.27
N THR A 351 24.14 4.21 -17.70
CA THR A 351 25.53 4.17 -18.17
C THR A 351 25.71 5.01 -19.44
N VAL A 352 24.78 4.92 -20.38
CA VAL A 352 24.77 5.72 -21.61
C VAL A 352 24.57 7.21 -21.29
N GLU A 353 23.63 7.52 -20.41
CA GLU A 353 23.35 8.91 -19.99
C GLU A 353 24.57 9.53 -19.30
N LEU A 354 25.18 8.79 -18.36
CA LEU A 354 26.41 9.23 -17.66
C LEU A 354 27.55 9.47 -18.66
N GLY A 355 27.75 8.57 -19.62
CA GLY A 355 28.79 8.71 -20.64
C GLY A 355 28.57 9.95 -21.51
N ARG A 356 27.33 10.24 -21.90
CA ARG A 356 26.98 11.46 -22.63
C ARG A 356 27.26 12.72 -21.81
N ASN A 357 27.00 12.70 -20.52
CA ASN A 357 27.33 13.81 -19.60
C ASN A 357 28.86 14.04 -19.50
N PHE A 358 29.66 12.99 -19.67
CA PHE A 358 31.14 13.09 -19.76
C PHE A 358 31.65 13.43 -21.18
N GLY A 359 30.75 13.66 -22.15
CA GLY A 359 31.12 14.13 -23.48
C GLY A 359 31.33 13.01 -24.52
N CYS A 360 30.91 11.77 -24.23
CA CYS A 360 30.95 10.68 -25.22
C CYS A 360 30.08 11.03 -26.44
N ALA A 361 30.66 10.94 -27.64
CA ALA A 361 30.02 11.31 -28.90
C ALA A 361 29.44 10.11 -29.67
N ILE A 362 29.38 8.92 -29.06
CA ILE A 362 28.84 7.71 -29.70
C ILE A 362 27.33 7.89 -29.88
N ASP A 363 26.89 7.85 -31.15
CA ASP A 363 25.50 8.01 -31.54
C ASP A 363 24.75 6.67 -31.45
N ASP A 364 23.41 6.72 -31.24
CA ASP A 364 22.54 5.54 -31.20
C ASP A 364 22.59 4.72 -32.52
N GLY A 365 22.89 5.35 -33.63
CA GLY A 365 23.12 4.68 -34.93
C GLY A 365 24.31 3.71 -34.94
N ALA A 366 25.23 3.80 -33.97
CA ALA A 366 26.32 2.83 -33.84
C ALA A 366 25.80 1.42 -33.46
N ALA A 367 24.64 1.31 -32.84
CA ALA A 367 24.00 0.05 -32.49
C ALA A 367 23.77 -0.88 -33.69
N ASP A 368 23.49 -0.35 -34.89
CA ASP A 368 23.26 -1.12 -36.13
C ASP A 368 24.50 -1.92 -36.60
N GLN A 369 25.66 -1.59 -36.06
CA GLN A 369 26.94 -2.23 -36.40
C GLN A 369 27.43 -3.22 -35.34
N MET A 370 26.65 -3.42 -34.28
CA MET A 370 27.00 -4.24 -33.12
C MET A 370 26.02 -5.40 -32.96
N GLU A 371 26.51 -6.49 -32.41
CA GLU A 371 25.71 -7.63 -31.98
C GLU A 371 25.67 -7.64 -30.46
N PHE A 372 24.48 -7.51 -29.88
CA PHE A 372 24.30 -7.49 -28.42
C PHE A 372 24.42 -8.88 -27.82
N VAL A 373 25.15 -8.98 -26.72
CA VAL A 373 25.26 -10.17 -25.88
C VAL A 373 24.56 -9.91 -24.57
N GLU A 374 23.40 -10.55 -24.41
CA GLU A 374 22.57 -10.40 -23.22
C GLU A 374 23.22 -10.95 -21.96
N PHE A 375 22.86 -10.36 -20.81
CA PHE A 375 23.27 -10.86 -19.51
C PHE A 375 22.61 -12.20 -19.21
N THR A 376 23.39 -13.18 -18.76
CA THR A 376 22.87 -14.45 -18.26
C THR A 376 23.40 -14.73 -16.85
N ALA A 377 22.63 -15.45 -16.05
CA ALA A 377 23.05 -15.86 -14.70
C ALA A 377 24.31 -16.75 -14.70
N GLN A 378 24.58 -17.45 -15.83
CA GLN A 378 25.76 -18.28 -16.00
C GLN A 378 27.00 -17.46 -16.38
N SER A 379 26.87 -16.57 -17.37
CA SER A 379 28.00 -15.74 -17.83
C SER A 379 28.30 -14.59 -16.86
N LYS A 380 27.28 -14.07 -16.17
CA LYS A 380 27.34 -12.86 -15.30
C LYS A 380 27.98 -11.65 -15.98
N MET A 381 27.83 -11.56 -17.31
CA MET A 381 28.33 -10.47 -18.13
C MET A 381 27.40 -10.20 -19.32
N SER A 382 27.41 -8.97 -19.80
CA SER A 382 26.74 -8.51 -21.03
C SER A 382 27.70 -7.66 -21.86
N GLY A 383 27.30 -7.27 -23.07
CA GLY A 383 28.12 -6.40 -23.89
C GLY A 383 27.83 -6.52 -25.37
N VAL A 384 28.78 -6.16 -26.22
CA VAL A 384 28.61 -6.15 -27.67
C VAL A 384 29.80 -6.83 -28.40
N ASN A 385 29.49 -7.41 -29.55
CA ASN A 385 30.48 -7.83 -30.54
C ASN A 385 30.45 -6.86 -31.71
N LEU A 386 31.59 -6.27 -32.04
CA LEU A 386 31.75 -5.41 -33.22
C LEU A 386 32.03 -6.25 -34.47
N LYS A 387 31.62 -5.76 -35.64
CA LYS A 387 31.87 -6.41 -36.94
C LYS A 387 33.34 -6.70 -37.21
N GLU A 388 34.25 -5.95 -36.60
CA GLU A 388 35.71 -6.11 -36.73
C GLU A 388 36.27 -7.22 -35.82
N GLY A 389 35.42 -7.95 -35.09
CA GLY A 389 35.83 -8.99 -34.19
C GLY A 389 36.18 -8.51 -32.77
N THR A 390 36.09 -7.23 -32.48
CA THR A 390 36.30 -6.69 -31.14
C THR A 390 35.12 -7.04 -30.22
N ARG A 391 35.41 -7.59 -29.04
CA ARG A 391 34.42 -7.96 -28.01
C ARG A 391 34.53 -7.01 -26.83
N VAL A 392 33.46 -6.27 -26.55
CA VAL A 392 33.35 -5.42 -25.36
C VAL A 392 32.43 -6.13 -24.36
N ARG A 393 32.85 -6.25 -23.11
CA ARG A 393 32.09 -6.91 -22.05
C ARG A 393 32.08 -6.07 -20.80
N LYS A 394 30.93 -6.02 -20.11
CA LYS A 394 30.77 -5.51 -18.75
C LYS A 394 30.13 -6.59 -17.88
N GLY A 395 30.51 -6.67 -16.62
CA GLY A 395 29.95 -7.68 -15.73
C GLY A 395 30.62 -7.77 -14.37
N ALA A 396 30.24 -8.81 -13.64
CA ALA A 396 30.79 -9.11 -12.32
C ALA A 396 32.32 -9.28 -12.39
N SER A 397 33.04 -8.77 -11.40
CA SER A 397 34.52 -8.74 -11.36
C SER A 397 35.12 -10.13 -11.67
N GLU A 398 34.67 -11.18 -11.00
CA GLU A 398 35.21 -12.52 -11.19
C GLU A 398 34.92 -13.10 -12.61
N ALA A 399 33.72 -12.81 -13.15
CA ALA A 399 33.36 -13.26 -14.49
C ALA A 399 34.26 -12.62 -15.56
N ILE A 400 34.47 -11.30 -15.48
CA ILE A 400 35.33 -10.57 -16.41
C ILE A 400 36.81 -10.97 -16.24
N LYS A 401 37.30 -11.18 -15.03
CA LYS A 401 38.65 -11.68 -14.79
C LYS A 401 38.89 -13.06 -15.45
N THR A 402 37.91 -13.96 -15.32
CA THR A 402 37.97 -15.27 -15.95
C THR A 402 37.99 -15.13 -17.48
N PHE A 403 37.07 -14.34 -18.04
CA PHE A 403 36.99 -14.08 -19.48
C PHE A 403 38.29 -13.52 -20.05
N VAL A 404 38.91 -12.53 -19.35
CA VAL A 404 40.18 -11.92 -19.77
C VAL A 404 41.33 -12.91 -19.67
N LYS A 405 41.41 -13.73 -18.62
CA LYS A 405 42.45 -14.79 -18.48
C LYS A 405 42.35 -15.83 -19.57
N GLU A 406 41.15 -16.30 -19.88
CA GLU A 406 40.91 -17.27 -20.98
C GLU A 406 41.31 -16.70 -22.35
N ALA A 407 41.15 -15.38 -22.53
CA ALA A 407 41.63 -14.66 -23.72
C ALA A 407 43.12 -14.33 -23.70
N GLY A 408 43.89 -14.83 -22.71
CA GLY A 408 45.35 -14.60 -22.60
C GLY A 408 45.73 -13.21 -22.10
N GLY A 409 44.82 -12.47 -21.46
CA GLY A 409 45.06 -11.14 -20.91
C GLY A 409 45.62 -11.17 -19.50
N ILE A 410 46.09 -9.97 -19.05
CA ILE A 410 46.67 -9.75 -17.72
C ILE A 410 45.71 -8.90 -16.91
N ILE A 411 45.49 -9.28 -15.66
CA ILE A 411 44.64 -8.51 -14.71
C ILE A 411 45.48 -7.33 -14.15
N PRO A 412 45.01 -6.08 -14.29
CA PRO A 412 45.68 -4.91 -13.70
C PRO A 412 45.77 -5.04 -12.17
N SER A 413 46.91 -4.66 -11.60
CA SER A 413 47.20 -4.79 -10.15
C SER A 413 46.33 -3.86 -9.27
N ASP A 414 45.82 -2.77 -9.83
CA ASP A 414 44.96 -1.78 -9.16
C ASP A 414 43.48 -2.10 -9.23
N LEU A 415 43.06 -3.07 -10.07
CA LEU A 415 41.64 -3.44 -10.24
C LEU A 415 40.99 -3.81 -8.91
N GLU A 416 41.61 -4.65 -8.09
CA GLU A 416 41.06 -5.08 -6.80
C GLU A 416 40.86 -3.91 -5.83
N GLY A 417 41.78 -2.94 -5.85
CA GLY A 417 41.66 -1.72 -5.08
C GLY A 417 40.42 -0.92 -5.47
N ILE A 418 40.21 -0.73 -6.78
CA ILE A 418 39.03 0.00 -7.33
C ILE A 418 37.73 -0.75 -7.02
N VAL A 419 37.70 -2.07 -7.23
CA VAL A 419 36.50 -2.89 -6.93
C VAL A 419 36.15 -2.81 -5.44
N THR A 420 37.16 -2.89 -4.56
CA THR A 420 36.97 -2.76 -3.11
C THR A 420 36.50 -1.37 -2.72
N GLU A 421 37.07 -0.31 -3.31
CA GLU A 421 36.66 1.07 -3.08
C GLU A 421 35.19 1.29 -3.46
N VAL A 422 34.77 0.87 -4.67
CA VAL A 422 33.39 0.96 -5.13
C VAL A 422 32.44 0.20 -4.21
N SER A 423 32.82 -1.00 -3.77
CA SER A 423 32.03 -1.80 -2.84
C SER A 423 31.90 -1.12 -1.46
N ASN A 424 32.98 -0.52 -0.96
CA ASN A 424 32.97 0.21 0.31
C ASN A 424 32.14 1.50 0.25
N LEU A 425 32.00 2.10 -0.94
CA LEU A 425 31.10 3.24 -1.19
C LEU A 425 29.62 2.80 -1.33
N GLY A 426 29.32 1.54 -1.16
CA GLY A 426 27.96 1.01 -1.25
C GLY A 426 27.47 0.75 -2.65
N GLY A 427 28.35 0.71 -3.60
CA GLY A 427 27.99 0.45 -4.98
C GLY A 427 28.26 -0.97 -5.46
N THR A 428 27.72 -1.26 -6.63
CA THR A 428 28.04 -2.49 -7.37
C THR A 428 29.08 -2.19 -8.43
N PRO A 429 30.29 -2.78 -8.34
CA PRO A 429 31.31 -2.62 -9.37
C PRO A 429 31.01 -3.50 -10.57
N LEU A 430 30.83 -2.92 -11.75
CA LEU A 430 30.84 -3.64 -13.03
C LEU A 430 32.17 -3.41 -13.73
N VAL A 431 32.95 -4.47 -13.91
CA VAL A 431 34.23 -4.40 -14.62
C VAL A 431 33.97 -4.39 -16.12
N VAL A 432 34.70 -3.51 -16.83
CA VAL A 432 34.61 -3.37 -18.29
C VAL A 432 35.92 -3.83 -18.91
N CYS A 433 35.82 -4.66 -19.96
CA CYS A 433 36.98 -5.11 -20.74
C CYS A 433 36.70 -5.06 -22.25
N VAL A 434 37.78 -4.93 -23.01
CA VAL A 434 37.81 -5.06 -24.48
C VAL A 434 38.77 -6.18 -24.82
N ASN A 435 38.25 -7.21 -25.49
CA ASN A 435 39.00 -8.44 -25.81
C ASN A 435 39.65 -9.06 -24.56
N ASN A 436 40.95 -8.90 -24.42
CA ASN A 436 41.77 -9.45 -23.33
C ASN A 436 42.32 -8.36 -22.38
N LYS A 437 41.85 -7.10 -22.50
CA LYS A 437 42.32 -5.99 -21.68
C LYS A 437 41.17 -5.40 -20.83
N ILE A 438 41.36 -5.31 -19.51
CA ILE A 438 40.46 -4.61 -18.60
C ILE A 438 40.74 -3.11 -18.73
N LEU A 439 39.66 -2.32 -18.86
CA LEU A 439 39.75 -0.87 -18.99
C LEU A 439 39.44 -0.14 -17.67
N GLY A 440 38.52 -0.68 -16.87
CA GLY A 440 38.09 -0.03 -15.64
C GLY A 440 36.81 -0.60 -15.05
N VAL A 441 36.17 0.17 -14.20
CA VAL A 441 35.00 -0.21 -13.43
C VAL A 441 33.92 0.86 -13.58
N ILE A 442 32.69 0.45 -13.87
CA ILE A 442 31.48 1.26 -13.73
C ILE A 442 31.04 1.15 -12.29
N TYR A 443 30.90 2.27 -11.60
CA TYR A 443 30.30 2.37 -10.27
C TYR A 443 28.79 2.53 -10.43
N LEU A 444 28.04 1.48 -10.10
CA LEU A 444 26.58 1.55 -10.01
C LEU A 444 26.20 1.84 -8.56
N LYS A 445 25.42 2.90 -8.36
CA LYS A 445 24.89 3.30 -7.05
C LYS A 445 23.38 3.19 -7.03
N ASP A 446 22.84 2.64 -5.95
CA ASP A 446 21.40 2.71 -5.67
C ASP A 446 21.08 4.09 -5.07
N THR A 447 20.23 4.84 -5.74
CA THR A 447 19.97 6.25 -5.42
C THR A 447 18.87 6.39 -4.39
N VAL A 448 19.12 7.14 -3.33
CA VAL A 448 18.11 7.52 -2.33
C VAL A 448 17.01 8.38 -2.98
N LYS A 449 15.75 8.08 -2.70
CA LYS A 449 14.63 8.86 -3.21
C LYS A 449 14.69 10.31 -2.69
N PRO A 450 14.38 11.32 -3.51
CA PRO A 450 14.50 12.72 -3.10
C PRO A 450 13.44 13.09 -2.04
N GLY A 451 13.78 14.08 -1.19
CA GLY A 451 12.86 14.65 -0.20
C GLY A 451 12.65 13.81 1.07
N LEU A 452 13.35 12.68 1.23
CA LEU A 452 13.18 11.80 2.40
C LEU A 452 13.68 12.44 3.69
N VAL A 453 14.78 13.21 3.65
CA VAL A 453 15.40 13.82 4.84
C VAL A 453 14.39 14.68 5.60
N GLU A 454 13.74 15.62 4.90
CA GLU A 454 12.76 16.54 5.50
C GLU A 454 11.55 15.76 6.08
N ARG A 455 11.14 14.68 5.42
CA ARG A 455 10.00 13.88 5.85
C ARG A 455 10.34 13.01 7.06
N PHE A 456 11.56 12.44 7.11
CA PHE A 456 12.02 11.71 8.29
C PHE A 456 12.26 12.64 9.48
N GLU A 457 12.72 13.88 9.26
CA GLU A 457 12.76 14.90 10.30
C GLU A 457 11.38 15.17 10.89
N ARG A 458 10.36 15.29 10.04
CA ARG A 458 8.99 15.49 10.49
C ARG A 458 8.42 14.28 11.25
N LEU A 459 8.75 13.04 10.85
CA LEU A 459 8.40 11.84 11.62
C LEU A 459 9.04 11.88 13.01
N ARG A 460 10.30 12.30 13.10
CA ARG A 460 11.03 12.47 14.37
C ARG A 460 10.40 13.55 15.26
N GLU A 461 9.95 14.68 14.70
CA GLU A 461 9.24 15.74 15.42
C GLU A 461 7.94 15.24 16.07
N ILE A 462 7.23 14.33 15.44
CA ILE A 462 6.01 13.72 15.99
C ILE A 462 6.28 12.48 16.87
N GLY A 463 7.56 12.18 17.16
CA GLY A 463 8.01 11.16 18.10
C GLY A 463 8.20 9.78 17.51
N ILE A 464 8.24 9.62 16.18
CA ILE A 464 8.44 8.33 15.51
C ILE A 464 9.92 8.13 15.22
N LYS A 465 10.49 7.03 15.72
CA LYS A 465 11.86 6.60 15.44
C LYS A 465 11.90 5.83 14.12
N THR A 466 12.88 6.13 13.27
CA THR A 466 13.08 5.48 11.98
C THR A 466 14.33 4.61 11.95
N ILE A 467 14.21 3.35 11.53
CA ILE A 467 15.31 2.38 11.46
C ILE A 467 15.34 1.75 10.08
N MET A 468 16.44 1.89 9.36
CA MET A 468 16.67 1.23 8.08
C MET A 468 17.22 -0.19 8.28
N CYS A 469 16.67 -1.18 7.61
CA CYS A 469 17.21 -2.53 7.54
C CYS A 469 17.77 -2.79 6.13
N THR A 470 18.97 -3.35 6.04
CA THR A 470 19.61 -3.67 4.76
C THR A 470 20.56 -4.87 4.87
N GLY A 471 20.66 -5.66 3.82
CA GLY A 471 21.66 -6.73 3.69
C GLY A 471 23.09 -6.21 3.40
N ASP A 472 23.27 -4.90 3.20
CA ASP A 472 24.59 -4.30 2.94
C ASP A 472 25.50 -4.40 4.18
N ASN A 473 26.82 -4.21 3.93
CA ASN A 473 27.79 -4.08 5.01
C ASN A 473 27.56 -2.80 5.85
N PRO A 474 28.09 -2.75 7.09
CA PRO A 474 27.85 -1.64 8.00
C PRO A 474 28.28 -0.26 7.48
N LEU A 475 29.33 -0.20 6.66
CA LEU A 475 29.85 1.07 6.13
C LEU A 475 28.90 1.66 5.08
N THR A 476 28.41 0.82 4.17
CA THR A 476 27.40 1.16 3.17
C THR A 476 26.09 1.58 3.83
N ALA A 477 25.62 0.76 4.79
CA ALA A 477 24.40 1.03 5.53
C ALA A 477 24.47 2.39 6.25
N ALA A 478 25.59 2.70 6.91
CA ALA A 478 25.80 3.99 7.58
C ALA A 478 25.75 5.18 6.61
N THR A 479 26.36 5.02 5.42
CA THR A 479 26.36 6.08 4.40
C THR A 479 24.94 6.37 3.90
N ILE A 480 24.19 5.34 3.54
CA ILE A 480 22.82 5.48 3.04
C ILE A 480 21.87 5.98 4.14
N ALA A 481 22.01 5.49 5.38
CA ALA A 481 21.21 5.95 6.51
C ALA A 481 21.40 7.45 6.77
N LYS A 482 22.63 7.93 6.67
CA LYS A 482 22.95 9.37 6.79
C LYS A 482 22.40 10.17 5.62
N GLU A 483 22.52 9.67 4.39
CA GLU A 483 22.00 10.32 3.18
C GLU A 483 20.48 10.42 3.21
N ALA A 484 19.80 9.37 3.67
CA ALA A 484 18.34 9.33 3.81
C ALA A 484 17.81 10.11 5.03
N GLY A 485 18.63 10.30 6.08
CA GLY A 485 18.24 11.02 7.30
C GLY A 485 17.49 10.18 8.32
N VAL A 486 17.61 8.84 8.29
CA VAL A 486 16.99 7.94 9.29
C VAL A 486 17.76 7.96 10.61
N ASP A 487 17.09 7.58 11.74
CA ASP A 487 17.66 7.64 13.09
C ASP A 487 18.65 6.51 13.40
N GLY A 488 18.49 5.37 12.70
CA GLY A 488 19.35 4.21 12.89
C GLY A 488 19.30 3.24 11.72
N PHE A 489 20.18 2.24 11.76
CA PHE A 489 20.19 1.19 10.75
C PHE A 489 20.60 -0.17 11.34
N ILE A 490 20.20 -1.24 10.67
CA ILE A 490 20.63 -2.63 10.90
C ILE A 490 21.24 -3.11 9.58
N ALA A 491 22.55 -3.39 9.61
CA ALA A 491 23.31 -3.87 8.47
C ALA A 491 23.38 -5.39 8.46
N GLU A 492 23.79 -6.01 7.31
CA GLU A 492 23.91 -7.46 7.12
C GLU A 492 22.64 -8.23 7.51
N CYS A 493 21.48 -7.55 7.39
CA CYS A 493 20.18 -8.00 7.87
C CYS A 493 19.61 -9.07 6.94
N LYS A 494 19.31 -10.23 7.51
CA LYS A 494 18.56 -11.30 6.84
C LYS A 494 17.05 -11.11 7.06
N PRO A 495 16.18 -11.78 6.31
CA PRO A 495 14.73 -11.67 6.52
C PRO A 495 14.28 -11.95 7.95
N GLU A 496 14.93 -12.93 8.63
CA GLU A 496 14.63 -13.29 10.02
C GLU A 496 15.00 -12.16 11.00
N ASP A 497 16.09 -11.44 10.73
CA ASP A 497 16.57 -10.35 11.59
C ASP A 497 15.60 -9.16 11.56
N LYS A 498 14.90 -8.93 10.43
CA LYS A 498 13.83 -7.93 10.33
C LYS A 498 12.67 -8.24 11.28
N ILE A 499 12.27 -9.52 11.34
CA ILE A 499 11.20 -9.99 12.25
C ILE A 499 11.65 -9.83 13.70
N GLU A 500 12.91 -10.17 14.01
CA GLU A 500 13.47 -10.05 15.37
C GLU A 500 13.52 -8.58 15.80
N ALA A 501 13.92 -7.66 14.93
CA ALA A 501 13.92 -6.23 15.19
C ALA A 501 12.51 -5.71 15.50
N ILE A 502 11.48 -6.14 14.76
CA ILE A 502 10.08 -5.79 15.02
C ILE A 502 9.65 -6.33 16.40
N LYS A 503 9.88 -7.62 16.67
CA LYS A 503 9.51 -8.26 17.95
C LYS A 503 10.19 -7.61 19.14
N LYS A 504 11.44 -7.17 18.99
CA LYS A 504 12.18 -6.48 20.05
C LYS A 504 11.51 -5.15 20.43
N GLU A 505 11.17 -4.32 19.47
CA GLU A 505 10.47 -3.05 19.72
C GLU A 505 9.06 -3.31 20.28
N GLN A 506 8.33 -4.31 19.76
CA GLN A 506 7.01 -4.72 20.27
C GLN A 506 7.07 -5.23 21.73
N ALA A 507 8.14 -5.95 22.12
CA ALA A 507 8.33 -6.42 23.49
C ALA A 507 8.55 -5.28 24.49
N GLU A 508 9.00 -4.10 24.01
CA GLU A 508 9.08 -2.86 24.80
C GLU A 508 7.72 -2.13 24.91
N GLY A 509 6.66 -2.70 24.34
CA GLY A 509 5.31 -2.12 24.33
C GLY A 509 5.08 -1.08 23.24
N LYS A 510 5.98 -0.98 22.25
CA LYS A 510 5.89 -0.02 21.16
C LYS A 510 5.04 -0.57 20.01
N VAL A 511 4.34 0.31 19.32
CA VAL A 511 3.63 0.02 18.07
C VAL A 511 4.62 0.19 16.92
N VAL A 512 4.79 -0.86 16.13
CA VAL A 512 5.81 -0.92 15.07
C VAL A 512 5.19 -0.89 13.68
N ALA A 513 5.62 0.06 12.87
CA ALA A 513 5.35 0.06 11.43
C ALA A 513 6.53 -0.56 10.67
N MET A 514 6.24 -1.36 9.65
CA MET A 514 7.23 -1.91 8.71
C MET A 514 6.87 -1.49 7.29
N THR A 515 7.87 -1.03 6.54
CA THR A 515 7.71 -0.67 5.13
C THR A 515 8.71 -1.46 4.28
N GLY A 516 8.23 -2.08 3.21
CA GLY A 516 9.06 -2.90 2.32
C GLY A 516 8.34 -3.24 1.01
N ASP A 517 9.05 -3.78 0.05
CA ASP A 517 8.54 -4.10 -1.30
C ASP A 517 8.88 -5.54 -1.76
N GLY A 518 9.87 -6.19 -1.17
CA GLY A 518 10.35 -7.51 -1.55
C GLY A 518 9.55 -8.69 -0.98
N THR A 519 9.66 -9.85 -1.61
CA THR A 519 9.12 -11.12 -1.08
C THR A 519 9.75 -11.49 0.27
N ASN A 520 11.01 -11.12 0.48
CA ASN A 520 11.76 -11.29 1.72
C ASN A 520 11.20 -10.42 2.87
N ASP A 521 10.45 -9.35 2.54
CA ASP A 521 9.80 -8.49 3.54
C ASP A 521 8.43 -8.99 3.99
N ALA A 522 7.79 -9.86 3.20
CA ALA A 522 6.43 -10.32 3.47
C ALA A 522 6.23 -10.85 4.91
N PRO A 523 7.13 -11.67 5.49
CA PRO A 523 6.98 -12.11 6.87
C PRO A 523 7.11 -10.97 7.90
N ALA A 524 7.98 -9.98 7.64
CA ALA A 524 8.16 -8.81 8.50
C ALA A 524 6.96 -7.86 8.41
N LEU A 525 6.42 -7.62 7.19
CA LEU A 525 5.19 -6.85 6.98
C LEU A 525 3.98 -7.46 7.70
N ALA A 526 3.87 -8.79 7.70
CA ALA A 526 2.82 -9.50 8.42
C ALA A 526 2.98 -9.46 9.95
N GLN A 527 4.23 -9.43 10.47
CA GLN A 527 4.52 -9.37 11.90
C GLN A 527 4.27 -7.98 12.49
N ALA A 528 4.50 -6.91 11.74
CA ALA A 528 4.34 -5.54 12.19
C ALA A 528 2.88 -5.20 12.53
N ASP A 529 2.66 -4.27 13.46
CA ASP A 529 1.33 -3.74 13.78
C ASP A 529 0.75 -2.99 12.57
N VAL A 530 1.63 -2.30 11.83
CA VAL A 530 1.34 -1.65 10.57
C VAL A 530 2.34 -2.09 9.52
N GLY A 531 1.91 -2.95 8.59
CA GLY A 531 2.71 -3.35 7.42
C GLY A 531 2.29 -2.53 6.20
N LEU A 532 3.17 -1.69 5.66
CA LEU A 532 2.95 -0.87 4.48
C LEU A 532 3.79 -1.40 3.32
N ALA A 533 3.14 -2.07 2.37
CA ALA A 533 3.81 -2.52 1.16
C ALA A 533 3.81 -1.44 0.09
N MET A 534 4.89 -1.38 -0.69
CA MET A 534 4.97 -0.53 -1.87
C MET A 534 4.18 -1.14 -3.03
N ASN A 535 3.51 -0.33 -3.84
CA ASN A 535 2.82 -0.82 -5.05
C ASN A 535 3.80 -1.34 -6.10
N SER A 536 5.01 -0.79 -6.16
CA SER A 536 6.10 -1.31 -7.00
C SER A 536 6.56 -2.70 -6.60
N GLY A 537 6.30 -3.11 -5.35
CA GLY A 537 6.78 -4.35 -4.78
C GLY A 537 6.06 -5.61 -5.24
N THR A 538 6.53 -6.75 -4.72
CA THR A 538 6.04 -8.09 -5.08
C THR A 538 4.61 -8.32 -4.60
N GLN A 539 3.91 -9.25 -5.26
CA GLN A 539 2.56 -9.66 -4.85
C GLN A 539 2.55 -10.23 -3.43
N ALA A 540 3.61 -10.97 -3.05
CA ALA A 540 3.73 -11.53 -1.71
C ALA A 540 3.80 -10.45 -0.62
N ALA A 541 4.56 -9.35 -0.86
CA ALA A 541 4.62 -8.22 0.04
C ALA A 541 3.25 -7.53 0.18
N LYS A 542 2.55 -7.29 -0.93
CA LYS A 542 1.21 -6.67 -0.92
C LYS A 542 0.16 -7.51 -0.19
N GLU A 543 0.22 -8.84 -0.31
CA GLU A 543 -0.72 -9.75 0.37
C GLU A 543 -0.44 -9.88 1.88
N ALA A 544 0.83 -9.79 2.28
CA ALA A 544 1.24 -9.87 3.67
C ALA A 544 0.98 -8.58 4.45
N ALA A 545 1.05 -7.44 3.78
CA ALA A 545 0.85 -6.12 4.38
C ALA A 545 -0.62 -5.87 4.74
N ASN A 546 -0.86 -5.02 5.72
CA ASN A 546 -2.20 -4.53 6.05
C ASN A 546 -2.51 -3.15 5.47
N MET A 547 -1.56 -2.55 4.78
CA MET A 547 -1.69 -1.36 3.95
C MET A 547 -0.84 -1.47 2.67
N VAL A 548 -1.27 -0.80 1.61
CA VAL A 548 -0.51 -0.67 0.36
C VAL A 548 -0.43 0.79 -0.04
N ASP A 549 0.78 1.29 -0.22
CA ASP A 549 1.04 2.62 -0.76
C ASP A 549 1.13 2.56 -2.28
N LEU A 550 0.20 3.23 -2.94
CA LEU A 550 0.09 3.24 -4.40
C LEU A 550 1.18 4.09 -5.08
N ASP A 551 1.71 5.08 -4.39
CA ASP A 551 2.76 5.97 -4.90
C ASP A 551 4.17 5.38 -4.71
N SER A 552 4.30 4.28 -3.96
CA SER A 552 5.59 3.70 -3.56
C SER A 552 6.53 4.70 -2.88
N ASP A 553 5.95 5.58 -2.04
CA ASP A 553 6.67 6.56 -1.21
C ASP A 553 6.73 6.06 0.25
N PRO A 554 7.89 5.66 0.76
CA PRO A 554 8.03 5.07 2.09
C PRO A 554 7.61 6.02 3.22
N THR A 555 7.54 7.31 2.94
CA THR A 555 7.17 8.33 3.92
C THR A 555 5.68 8.64 3.97
N LYS A 556 4.86 7.99 3.14
CA LYS A 556 3.38 8.09 3.19
C LYS A 556 2.80 7.71 4.55
N ILE A 557 3.53 6.94 5.33
CA ILE A 557 3.16 6.67 6.72
C ILE A 557 2.90 7.95 7.52
N LEU A 558 3.57 9.06 7.19
CA LEU A 558 3.37 10.35 7.85
C LEU A 558 1.91 10.82 7.74
N GLU A 559 1.34 10.82 6.53
CA GLU A 559 -0.05 11.21 6.29
C GLU A 559 -1.01 10.23 6.97
N VAL A 560 -0.69 8.94 6.96
CA VAL A 560 -1.53 7.92 7.58
C VAL A 560 -1.51 8.03 9.11
N VAL A 561 -0.36 8.32 9.71
CA VAL A 561 -0.22 8.59 11.16
C VAL A 561 -1.04 9.82 11.56
N GLU A 562 -0.97 10.91 10.80
CA GLU A 562 -1.76 12.11 11.07
C GLU A 562 -3.27 11.80 11.05
N ILE A 563 -3.72 10.98 10.09
CA ILE A 563 -5.12 10.53 10.01
C ILE A 563 -5.48 9.64 11.20
N GLY A 564 -4.62 8.69 11.56
CA GLY A 564 -4.80 7.80 12.70
C GLY A 564 -4.95 8.59 14.01
N LYS A 565 -4.04 9.54 14.26
CA LYS A 565 -4.11 10.44 15.43
C LYS A 565 -5.41 11.26 15.46
N GLN A 566 -5.84 11.79 14.32
CA GLN A 566 -7.12 12.51 14.23
C GLN A 566 -8.32 11.61 14.54
N LEU A 567 -8.29 10.35 14.10
CA LEU A 567 -9.35 9.38 14.41
C LEU A 567 -9.41 9.08 15.90
N LEU A 568 -8.27 8.88 16.55
CA LEU A 568 -8.17 8.65 18.00
C LEU A 568 -8.70 9.86 18.79
N ILE A 569 -8.30 11.08 18.41
CA ILE A 569 -8.80 12.32 19.03
C ILE A 569 -10.32 12.45 18.84
N THR A 570 -10.84 12.19 17.64
CA THR A 570 -12.27 12.28 17.34
C THR A 570 -13.06 11.27 18.16
N ARG A 571 -12.56 10.04 18.32
CA ARG A 571 -13.18 9.04 19.20
C ARG A 571 -13.13 9.45 20.66
N GLY A 572 -11.99 9.96 21.13
CA GLY A 572 -11.85 10.50 22.48
C GLY A 572 -12.88 11.59 22.78
N SER A 573 -13.05 12.53 21.87
CA SER A 573 -14.05 13.63 22.01
C SER A 573 -15.50 13.14 22.04
N LEU A 574 -15.80 11.97 21.43
CA LEU A 574 -17.14 11.38 21.48
C LEU A 574 -17.39 10.58 22.76
N THR A 575 -16.32 10.14 23.42
CA THR A 575 -16.41 9.36 24.67
C THR A 575 -16.41 10.23 25.91
N THR A 576 -15.87 11.43 25.85
CA THR A 576 -15.94 12.47 26.91
C THR A 576 -17.19 13.32 26.76
#